data_e988946610674e0465be3192f386371a
#
_entry.id   e988946610674e0465be3192f386371a
#
_cell.length_a   1.000
_cell.length_b   1.000
_cell.length_c   1.000
_cell.angle_alpha   90.00
_cell.angle_beta   90.00
_cell.angle_gamma   90.00
#
_symmetry.space_group_name_H-M   'P 1'
#
loop_
_entity.id
_entity.type
_entity.pdbx_description
1 polymer ?
#
loop_
_entity_poly.entity_id
_entity_poly.type
_entity_poly.pdbx_seq_one_letter_code
_entity_poly.pdbx_strand_id
1 'polypeptide(L)'
;VTFKAKSKNTTGDVRTTVATVTAGTGTAAKSVEVTVNQNVAAEGGASLELSTNTVTITPDAVTKSEGITMISDETEFTVNITDESWVKAYVDVTSKTLYFWTLSPNLNSSNRVTTATVIAGSGANAPKQEVTITQRGLLSSEFAVGQVIADNGSLKGGIVFWVDGTNRGKAKIMSLDRENLAWSTAGSPASTGVTLSNDDGLANTTALAALPNAAEMP
;
A
#
# COMPACT_ATOMS: atom_id res chain seq x y z
N VAL A 1 -42.54 -21.32 20.90
CA VAL A 1 -41.59 -20.44 21.61
C VAL A 1 -40.22 -20.65 20.96
N THR A 2 -39.58 -19.54 20.55
CA THR A 2 -38.22 -19.56 19.98
C THR A 2 -37.28 -18.86 20.95
N PHE A 3 -36.16 -19.47 21.27
CA PHE A 3 -35.10 -18.88 22.05
C PHE A 3 -33.99 -18.37 21.16
N LYS A 4 -33.54 -17.13 21.38
CA LYS A 4 -32.41 -16.52 20.67
C LYS A 4 -31.32 -16.12 21.64
N ALA A 5 -30.10 -16.60 21.40
CA ALA A 5 -28.95 -16.19 22.19
C ALA A 5 -28.62 -14.71 21.94
N LYS A 6 -28.29 -13.95 22.99
CA LYS A 6 -27.89 -12.54 22.92
C LYS A 6 -26.43 -12.36 22.47
N SER A 7 -25.59 -13.37 22.72
CA SER A 7 -24.15 -13.33 22.40
C SER A 7 -23.64 -14.72 22.08
N LYS A 8 -22.50 -14.81 21.38
CA LYS A 8 -21.76 -16.07 21.18
C LYS A 8 -21.34 -16.64 22.56
N ASN A 9 -21.31 -17.96 22.67
CA ASN A 9 -20.73 -18.63 23.82
C ASN A 9 -19.23 -18.88 23.58
N THR A 10 -18.37 -18.05 24.16
CA THR A 10 -16.91 -18.11 24.03
C THR A 10 -16.21 -18.66 25.28
N THR A 11 -16.95 -19.29 26.20
CA THR A 11 -16.40 -19.69 27.52
C THR A 11 -15.74 -21.06 27.53
N GLY A 12 -15.74 -21.80 26.42
CA GLY A 12 -15.22 -23.17 26.36
C GLY A 12 -16.19 -24.24 26.87
N ASP A 13 -17.22 -23.84 27.61
CA ASP A 13 -18.23 -24.75 28.21
C ASP A 13 -19.63 -24.44 27.66
N VAL A 14 -20.52 -25.46 27.66
CA VAL A 14 -21.94 -25.29 27.33
C VAL A 14 -22.59 -24.39 28.36
N ARG A 15 -23.20 -23.29 27.95
CA ARG A 15 -24.05 -22.48 28.83
C ARG A 15 -25.44 -23.04 28.89
N THR A 16 -25.91 -23.30 30.10
CA THR A 16 -27.24 -23.85 30.35
C THR A 16 -28.08 -22.84 31.12
N THR A 17 -29.32 -22.64 30.70
CA THR A 17 -30.33 -21.90 31.47
C THR A 17 -31.67 -22.60 31.39
N VAL A 18 -32.52 -22.34 32.38
CA VAL A 18 -33.88 -22.85 32.39
C VAL A 18 -34.86 -21.69 32.12
N ALA A 19 -35.73 -21.90 31.18
CA ALA A 19 -36.82 -20.97 30.87
C ALA A 19 -38.17 -21.59 31.26
N THR A 20 -38.96 -20.88 32.02
CA THR A 20 -40.34 -21.31 32.35
C THR A 20 -41.29 -20.75 31.28
N VAL A 21 -41.98 -21.63 30.59
CA VAL A 21 -43.02 -21.27 29.61
C VAL A 21 -44.38 -21.49 30.30
N THR A 22 -45.15 -20.43 30.46
CA THR A 22 -46.47 -20.47 31.11
C THR A 22 -47.57 -20.19 30.09
N ALA A 23 -48.58 -21.06 30.06
CA ALA A 23 -49.77 -20.88 29.26
C ALA A 23 -50.99 -20.67 30.17
N GLY A 24 -51.79 -19.65 29.90
CA GLY A 24 -52.95 -19.25 30.72
C GLY A 24 -52.62 -18.20 31.81
N THR A 25 -53.62 -17.82 32.55
CA THR A 25 -53.55 -16.83 33.64
C THR A 25 -54.22 -17.32 34.89
N GLY A 26 -53.80 -16.81 36.06
CA GLY A 26 -54.36 -17.15 37.35
C GLY A 26 -54.06 -18.57 37.79
N THR A 27 -54.89 -19.14 38.65
CA THR A 27 -54.70 -20.46 39.28
C THR A 27 -54.80 -21.63 38.29
N ALA A 28 -55.32 -21.40 37.07
CA ALA A 28 -55.43 -22.41 36.01
C ALA A 28 -54.21 -22.41 35.07
N ALA A 29 -53.26 -21.52 35.27
CA ALA A 29 -52.06 -21.46 34.45
C ALA A 29 -51.25 -22.76 34.56
N LYS A 30 -50.76 -23.25 33.43
CA LYS A 30 -49.84 -24.38 33.32
C LYS A 30 -48.45 -23.90 32.93
N SER A 31 -47.43 -24.34 33.67
CA SER A 31 -46.04 -23.97 33.39
C SER A 31 -45.22 -25.24 33.09
N VAL A 32 -44.27 -25.09 32.14
CA VAL A 32 -43.29 -26.12 31.83
C VAL A 32 -41.93 -25.45 31.83
N GLU A 33 -40.97 -26.11 32.43
CA GLU A 33 -39.56 -25.71 32.38
C GLU A 33 -38.91 -26.29 31.14
N VAL A 34 -38.19 -25.42 30.40
CA VAL A 34 -37.42 -25.77 29.20
C VAL A 34 -35.96 -25.47 29.49
N THR A 35 -35.13 -26.51 29.48
CA THR A 35 -33.67 -26.32 29.52
C THR A 35 -33.18 -25.87 28.18
N VAL A 36 -32.54 -24.71 28.13
CA VAL A 36 -31.93 -24.13 26.93
C VAL A 36 -30.42 -24.24 27.03
N ASN A 37 -29.83 -25.02 26.16
CA ASN A 37 -28.38 -25.17 26.06
C ASN A 37 -27.85 -24.35 24.91
N GLN A 38 -26.91 -23.46 25.19
CA GLN A 38 -26.09 -22.83 24.17
C GLN A 38 -24.75 -23.56 24.12
N ASN A 39 -24.57 -24.38 23.12
CA ASN A 39 -23.29 -25.02 22.86
C ASN A 39 -22.19 -23.97 22.74
N VAL A 40 -20.98 -24.36 23.12
CA VAL A 40 -19.78 -23.58 22.78
C VAL A 40 -19.91 -23.25 21.29
N ALA A 41 -19.72 -21.99 20.94
CA ALA A 41 -19.53 -21.65 19.54
C ALA A 41 -18.44 -22.62 19.07
N ALA A 42 -18.75 -23.45 18.06
CA ALA A 42 -17.72 -24.23 17.42
C ALA A 42 -16.54 -23.26 17.27
N GLU A 43 -15.35 -23.66 17.69
CA GLU A 43 -14.14 -22.96 17.33
C GLU A 43 -13.99 -23.02 15.79
N GLY A 44 -14.89 -22.38 15.10
CA GLY A 44 -14.63 -21.69 13.88
C GLY A 44 -13.83 -20.49 14.34
N GLY A 45 -12.60 -20.74 14.74
CA GLY A 45 -11.65 -19.68 15.04
C GLY A 45 -11.71 -18.74 13.87
N ALA A 46 -11.69 -17.44 14.14
CA ALA A 46 -11.58 -16.45 13.10
C ALA A 46 -10.65 -17.01 12.03
N SER A 47 -11.10 -17.08 10.79
CA SER A 47 -10.30 -17.59 9.68
C SER A 47 -9.60 -16.42 9.02
N LEU A 48 -8.42 -16.65 8.50
CA LEU A 48 -7.72 -15.71 7.65
C LEU A 48 -7.13 -16.46 6.48
N GLU A 49 -7.61 -16.16 5.28
CA GLU A 49 -7.03 -16.61 4.03
C GLU A 49 -6.57 -15.39 3.23
N LEU A 50 -5.45 -15.53 2.53
CA LEU A 50 -4.89 -14.52 1.66
C LEU A 50 -4.93 -15.01 0.21
N SER A 51 -5.26 -14.13 -0.74
CA SER A 51 -5.26 -14.47 -2.17
C SER A 51 -3.85 -14.87 -2.67
N THR A 52 -2.82 -14.39 -2.01
CA THR A 52 -1.41 -14.80 -2.19
C THR A 52 -0.63 -14.55 -0.91
N ASN A 53 0.41 -15.31 -0.69
CA ASN A 53 1.36 -15.14 0.42
C ASN A 53 2.73 -14.60 -0.04
N THR A 54 2.82 -14.14 -1.28
CA THR A 54 4.04 -13.54 -1.84
C THR A 54 3.68 -12.31 -2.65
N VAL A 55 4.54 -11.29 -2.58
CA VAL A 55 4.43 -10.10 -3.42
C VAL A 55 5.81 -9.68 -3.90
N THR A 56 5.90 -9.29 -5.17
CA THR A 56 7.12 -8.74 -5.75
C THR A 56 6.87 -7.32 -6.22
N ILE A 57 7.72 -6.39 -5.80
CA ILE A 57 7.64 -4.97 -6.12
C ILE A 57 8.86 -4.59 -6.96
N THR A 58 8.72 -3.62 -7.85
CA THR A 58 9.81 -3.08 -8.65
C THR A 58 10.91 -2.44 -7.79
N PRO A 59 12.11 -2.16 -8.31
CA PRO A 59 13.19 -1.56 -7.52
C PRO A 59 12.93 -0.11 -7.12
N ASP A 60 11.84 0.50 -7.56
CA ASP A 60 11.53 1.91 -7.36
C ASP A 60 11.18 2.24 -5.90
N ALA A 61 11.44 3.49 -5.48
CA ALA A 61 10.85 4.06 -4.28
C ALA A 61 9.35 4.38 -4.49
N VAL A 62 8.63 4.51 -3.38
CA VAL A 62 7.23 4.97 -3.33
C VAL A 62 6.31 4.18 -4.29
N THR A 63 6.59 2.91 -4.45
CA THR A 63 5.80 2.00 -5.29
C THR A 63 4.89 1.14 -4.43
N LYS A 64 3.63 1.09 -4.85
CA LYS A 64 2.60 0.26 -4.25
C LYS A 64 2.57 -1.12 -4.90
N SER A 65 2.44 -2.17 -4.10
CA SER A 65 2.25 -3.54 -4.59
C SER A 65 0.88 -3.75 -5.22
N GLU A 66 0.70 -4.85 -5.91
CA GLU A 66 -0.62 -5.42 -6.14
C GLU A 66 -1.33 -5.70 -4.81
N GLY A 67 -2.66 -5.65 -4.84
CA GLY A 67 -3.48 -5.87 -3.66
C GLY A 67 -3.60 -7.36 -3.31
N ILE A 68 -3.44 -7.69 -2.05
CA ILE A 68 -3.70 -9.02 -1.50
C ILE A 68 -5.08 -9.01 -0.87
N THR A 69 -6.02 -9.75 -1.43
CA THR A 69 -7.37 -9.90 -0.84
C THR A 69 -7.28 -10.76 0.42
N MET A 70 -7.88 -10.27 1.51
CA MET A 70 -8.00 -10.98 2.78
C MET A 70 -9.43 -11.51 2.94
N ILE A 71 -9.59 -12.80 3.14
CA ILE A 71 -10.87 -13.46 3.42
C ILE A 71 -10.87 -13.80 4.91
N SER A 72 -11.75 -13.16 5.67
CA SER A 72 -11.86 -13.33 7.12
C SER A 72 -13.23 -12.88 7.60
N ASP A 73 -13.69 -13.47 8.70
CA ASP A 73 -14.88 -13.02 9.43
C ASP A 73 -14.60 -11.75 10.25
N GLU A 74 -13.31 -11.47 10.50
CA GLU A 74 -12.87 -10.33 11.29
C GLU A 74 -12.92 -9.04 10.47
N THR A 75 -13.02 -7.93 11.20
CA THR A 75 -13.04 -6.56 10.65
C THR A 75 -11.79 -5.77 11.04
N GLU A 76 -11.00 -6.29 11.97
CA GLU A 76 -9.76 -5.67 12.42
C GLU A 76 -8.58 -6.52 11.95
N PHE A 77 -7.56 -5.85 11.42
CA PHE A 77 -6.35 -6.48 10.93
C PHE A 77 -5.12 -5.75 11.46
N THR A 78 -4.14 -6.53 11.89
CA THR A 78 -2.81 -6.03 12.28
C THR A 78 -1.77 -6.63 11.35
N VAL A 79 -0.82 -5.83 10.90
CA VAL A 79 0.28 -6.29 10.04
C VAL A 79 1.60 -5.91 10.71
N ASN A 80 2.40 -6.92 11.04
CA ASN A 80 3.73 -6.75 11.62
C ASN A 80 4.78 -7.12 10.57
N ILE A 81 5.62 -6.18 10.18
CA ILE A 81 6.71 -6.40 9.21
C ILE A 81 8.00 -6.59 9.98
N THR A 82 8.81 -7.59 9.59
CA THR A 82 10.07 -7.89 10.26
C THR A 82 11.12 -6.80 10.04
N ASP A 83 11.19 -6.23 8.83
CA ASP A 83 12.06 -5.09 8.51
C ASP A 83 11.22 -4.01 7.83
N GLU A 84 10.87 -2.97 8.60
CA GLU A 84 10.10 -1.81 8.14
C GLU A 84 10.96 -0.67 7.58
N SER A 85 12.28 -0.84 7.50
CA SER A 85 13.18 0.24 7.07
C SER A 85 12.96 0.68 5.62
N TRP A 86 12.39 -0.18 4.78
CA TRP A 86 12.22 0.06 3.36
C TRP A 86 10.81 -0.21 2.82
N VAL A 87 9.90 -0.77 3.63
CA VAL A 87 8.53 -1.09 3.22
C VAL A 87 7.56 -0.84 4.35
N LYS A 88 6.35 -0.43 4.02
CA LYS A 88 5.21 -0.24 4.93
C LYS A 88 4.01 -1.02 4.41
N ALA A 89 3.13 -1.42 5.32
CA ALA A 89 1.84 -2.02 5.00
C ALA A 89 0.72 -0.98 5.08
N TYR A 90 -0.29 -1.15 4.26
CA TYR A 90 -1.57 -0.44 4.31
C TYR A 90 -2.70 -1.45 4.13
N VAL A 91 -3.66 -1.43 5.04
CA VAL A 91 -4.88 -2.25 4.99
C VAL A 91 -6.07 -1.37 4.65
N ASP A 92 -6.71 -1.64 3.53
CA ASP A 92 -8.06 -1.13 3.25
C ASP A 92 -9.06 -2.10 3.90
N VAL A 93 -9.56 -1.71 5.05
CA VAL A 93 -10.51 -2.53 5.83
C VAL A 93 -11.87 -2.68 5.13
N THR A 94 -12.26 -1.73 4.29
CA THR A 94 -13.53 -1.75 3.57
C THR A 94 -13.54 -2.81 2.47
N SER A 95 -12.47 -2.85 1.67
CA SER A 95 -12.29 -3.85 0.62
C SER A 95 -11.60 -5.11 1.11
N LYS A 96 -11.16 -5.15 2.37
CA LYS A 96 -10.33 -6.21 2.94
C LYS A 96 -9.11 -6.51 2.05
N THR A 97 -8.39 -5.45 1.67
CA THR A 97 -7.23 -5.57 0.79
C THR A 97 -5.99 -5.02 1.46
N LEU A 98 -4.93 -5.82 1.47
CA LEU A 98 -3.61 -5.47 1.99
C LEU A 98 -2.71 -5.03 0.83
N TYR A 99 -1.98 -3.94 1.03
CA TYR A 99 -0.96 -3.43 0.12
C TYR A 99 0.34 -3.20 0.86
N PHE A 100 1.45 -3.32 0.15
CA PHE A 100 2.76 -2.92 0.62
C PHE A 100 3.30 -1.75 -0.20
N TRP A 101 4.01 -0.86 0.46
CA TRP A 101 4.52 0.36 -0.14
C TRP A 101 6.00 0.50 0.15
N THR A 102 6.83 0.64 -0.89
CA THR A 102 8.27 0.83 -0.74
C THR A 102 8.58 2.27 -0.33
N LEU A 103 9.53 2.45 0.60
CA LEU A 103 9.98 3.75 1.09
C LEU A 103 11.23 4.25 0.36
N SER A 104 12.05 3.33 -0.14
CA SER A 104 13.31 3.63 -0.81
C SER A 104 13.53 2.70 -2.00
N PRO A 105 14.32 3.13 -3.01
CA PRO A 105 14.65 2.25 -4.13
C PRO A 105 15.62 1.14 -3.67
N ASN A 106 15.55 -0.02 -4.32
CA ASN A 106 16.57 -1.06 -4.19
C ASN A 106 17.59 -0.91 -5.33
N LEU A 107 18.67 -0.21 -5.06
CA LEU A 107 19.73 0.05 -6.04
C LEU A 107 20.76 -1.09 -6.15
N ASN A 108 20.65 -2.11 -5.30
CA ASN A 108 21.49 -3.31 -5.40
C ASN A 108 21.01 -4.20 -6.56
N SER A 109 21.90 -4.96 -7.14
CA SER A 109 21.54 -5.96 -8.16
C SER A 109 20.77 -7.17 -7.58
N SER A 110 20.85 -7.38 -6.27
CA SER A 110 20.15 -8.44 -5.57
C SER A 110 18.80 -7.98 -5.02
N ASN A 111 17.84 -8.89 -5.02
CA ASN A 111 16.56 -8.66 -4.36
C ASN A 111 16.77 -8.43 -2.84
N ARG A 112 15.95 -7.57 -2.24
CA ARG A 112 15.79 -7.53 -0.78
C ARG A 112 14.43 -8.11 -0.40
N VAL A 113 14.41 -8.84 0.71
CA VAL A 113 13.26 -9.63 1.13
C VAL A 113 12.99 -9.37 2.61
N THR A 114 11.72 -9.26 2.96
CA THR A 114 11.24 -9.28 4.35
C THR A 114 9.94 -10.07 4.44
N THR A 115 9.49 -10.35 5.65
CA THR A 115 8.22 -11.02 5.91
C THR A 115 7.28 -10.09 6.67
N ALA A 116 6.00 -10.23 6.42
CA ALA A 116 4.93 -9.60 7.18
C ALA A 116 4.02 -10.67 7.77
N THR A 117 3.69 -10.57 9.05
CA THR A 117 2.65 -11.38 9.69
C THR A 117 1.36 -10.59 9.71
N VAL A 118 0.35 -11.10 9.02
CA VAL A 118 -1.02 -10.56 9.00
C VAL A 118 -1.84 -11.28 10.05
N ILE A 119 -2.51 -10.55 10.91
CA ILE A 119 -3.31 -11.07 12.02
C ILE A 119 -4.74 -10.54 11.85
N ALA A 120 -5.74 -11.41 11.86
CA ALA A 120 -7.14 -11.02 11.82
C ALA A 120 -7.76 -11.13 13.24
N GLY A 121 -8.38 -10.03 13.70
CA GLY A 121 -8.93 -9.92 15.05
C GLY A 121 -7.87 -9.72 16.12
N SER A 122 -8.22 -10.03 17.36
CA SER A 122 -7.39 -9.83 18.54
C SER A 122 -7.33 -11.08 19.41
N GLY A 123 -6.32 -11.16 20.27
CA GLY A 123 -6.13 -12.25 21.23
C GLY A 123 -5.05 -13.27 20.83
N ALA A 124 -4.73 -14.16 21.77
CA ALA A 124 -3.62 -15.11 21.61
C ALA A 124 -3.83 -16.12 20.47
N ASN A 125 -5.07 -16.46 20.18
CA ASN A 125 -5.47 -17.44 19.15
C ASN A 125 -5.96 -16.76 17.86
N ALA A 126 -5.72 -15.45 17.66
CA ALA A 126 -6.06 -14.76 16.43
C ALA A 126 -5.34 -15.43 15.22
N PRO A 127 -6.07 -15.70 14.11
CA PRO A 127 -5.48 -16.36 12.97
C PRO A 127 -4.41 -15.47 12.33
N LYS A 128 -3.33 -16.10 11.88
CA LYS A 128 -2.15 -15.44 11.34
C LYS A 128 -1.77 -16.04 10.01
N GLN A 129 -1.32 -15.20 9.08
CA GLN A 129 -0.74 -15.61 7.82
C GLN A 129 0.55 -14.80 7.57
N GLU A 130 1.54 -15.45 6.99
CA GLU A 130 2.78 -14.78 6.60
C GLU A 130 2.77 -14.41 5.12
N VAL A 131 3.29 -13.23 4.82
CA VAL A 131 3.50 -12.74 3.45
C VAL A 131 4.97 -12.46 3.25
N THR A 132 5.57 -13.06 2.24
CA THR A 132 6.92 -12.74 1.80
C THR A 132 6.88 -11.54 0.86
N ILE A 133 7.60 -10.49 1.19
CA ILE A 133 7.70 -9.26 0.41
C ILE A 133 9.08 -9.19 -0.22
N THR A 134 9.13 -9.15 -1.54
CA THR A 134 10.38 -9.04 -2.30
C THR A 134 10.38 -7.71 -3.05
N GLN A 135 11.39 -6.88 -2.84
CA GLN A 135 11.68 -5.79 -3.75
C GLN A 135 12.82 -6.22 -4.68
N ARG A 136 12.53 -6.22 -5.97
CA ARG A 136 13.51 -6.63 -7.00
C ARG A 136 14.77 -5.75 -6.93
N GLY A 137 15.89 -6.35 -7.24
CA GLY A 137 17.14 -5.62 -7.44
C GLY A 137 17.14 -4.85 -8.77
N LEU A 138 17.94 -3.80 -8.83
CA LEU A 138 18.13 -2.97 -10.01
C LEU A 138 19.19 -3.58 -10.92
N LEU A 139 18.88 -3.81 -12.19
CA LEU A 139 19.86 -4.24 -13.17
C LEU A 139 20.76 -3.06 -13.59
N SER A 140 21.99 -3.33 -13.99
CA SER A 140 22.97 -2.30 -14.36
C SER A 140 22.55 -1.42 -15.55
N SER A 141 21.63 -1.92 -16.39
CA SER A 141 21.06 -1.21 -17.54
C SER A 141 19.76 -0.47 -17.23
N GLU A 142 19.33 -0.44 -15.98
CA GLU A 142 18.04 0.12 -15.56
C GLU A 142 18.22 1.32 -14.65
N PHE A 143 17.15 2.13 -14.58
CA PHE A 143 16.97 3.18 -13.59
C PHE A 143 15.84 2.81 -12.62
N ALA A 144 15.91 3.40 -11.41
CA ALA A 144 14.86 3.30 -10.40
C ALA A 144 14.39 4.69 -9.98
N VAL A 145 13.08 4.87 -9.79
CA VAL A 145 12.54 6.11 -9.21
C VAL A 145 13.10 6.28 -7.79
N GLY A 146 13.57 7.48 -7.49
CA GLY A 146 14.28 7.81 -6.25
C GLY A 146 15.80 7.57 -6.30
N GLN A 147 16.34 7.03 -7.39
CA GLN A 147 17.78 6.90 -7.59
C GLN A 147 18.43 8.28 -7.73
N VAL A 148 19.52 8.51 -7.02
CA VAL A 148 20.35 9.72 -7.19
C VAL A 148 21.41 9.43 -8.23
N ILE A 149 21.45 10.25 -9.27
CA ILE A 149 22.47 10.21 -10.32
C ILE A 149 23.51 11.31 -9.99
N ALA A 150 24.77 10.93 -9.94
CA ALA A 150 25.86 11.88 -9.75
C ALA A 150 26.10 12.70 -11.02
N ASP A 151 26.53 13.95 -10.85
CA ASP A 151 27.07 14.77 -11.95
C ASP A 151 28.35 14.12 -12.48
N ASN A 152 28.43 13.89 -13.79
CA ASN A 152 29.61 13.33 -14.45
C ASN A 152 30.17 14.25 -15.55
N GLY A 153 29.76 15.51 -15.56
CA GLY A 153 30.18 16.52 -16.54
C GLY A 153 29.44 16.46 -17.87
N SER A 154 28.96 15.30 -18.28
CA SER A 154 28.12 15.12 -19.49
C SER A 154 26.62 15.10 -19.17
N LEU A 155 26.28 14.69 -17.96
CA LEU A 155 24.93 14.66 -17.44
C LEU A 155 24.93 15.35 -16.08
N LYS A 156 24.10 16.37 -15.92
CA LYS A 156 23.88 17.01 -14.62
C LYS A 156 23.25 16.00 -13.66
N GLY A 157 23.78 15.97 -12.45
CA GLY A 157 23.26 15.11 -11.39
C GLY A 157 21.85 15.47 -11.00
N GLY A 158 21.12 14.51 -10.45
CA GLY A 158 19.74 14.72 -10.03
C GLY A 158 19.09 13.49 -9.45
N ILE A 159 17.77 13.58 -9.26
CA ILE A 159 16.95 12.46 -8.79
C ILE A 159 16.09 11.96 -9.95
N VAL A 160 16.10 10.66 -10.18
CA VAL A 160 15.18 10.00 -11.12
C VAL A 160 13.76 10.09 -10.55
N PHE A 161 12.85 10.74 -11.26
CA PHE A 161 11.45 10.86 -10.84
C PHE A 161 10.47 10.06 -11.72
N TRP A 162 10.94 9.58 -12.88
CA TRP A 162 10.15 8.76 -13.76
C TRP A 162 11.03 7.76 -14.51
N VAL A 163 10.53 6.55 -14.70
CA VAL A 163 11.17 5.47 -15.46
C VAL A 163 10.15 4.89 -16.44
N ASP A 164 10.57 4.62 -17.67
CA ASP A 164 9.72 3.99 -18.66
C ASP A 164 9.37 2.56 -18.21
N GLY A 165 8.06 2.26 -18.08
CA GLY A 165 7.58 0.95 -17.63
C GLY A 165 7.90 -0.20 -18.58
N THR A 166 8.12 0.09 -19.88
CA THR A 166 8.45 -0.91 -20.90
C THR A 166 9.94 -1.00 -21.17
N ASN A 167 10.69 0.07 -20.92
CA ASN A 167 12.14 0.14 -21.11
C ASN A 167 12.78 0.91 -19.95
N ARG A 168 13.09 0.22 -18.88
CA ARG A 168 13.65 0.80 -17.67
C ARG A 168 15.04 1.44 -17.83
N GLY A 169 15.69 1.27 -19.00
CA GLY A 169 16.89 1.99 -19.40
C GLY A 169 16.62 3.47 -19.79
N LYS A 170 15.35 3.91 -19.82
CA LYS A 170 14.94 5.29 -20.07
C LYS A 170 14.33 5.89 -18.80
N ALA A 171 14.80 7.07 -18.43
CA ALA A 171 14.34 7.78 -17.23
C ALA A 171 14.28 9.29 -17.46
N LYS A 172 13.51 9.98 -16.61
CA LYS A 172 13.56 11.44 -16.47
C LYS A 172 14.19 11.78 -15.12
N ILE A 173 15.09 12.75 -15.15
CA ILE A 173 15.89 13.18 -14.00
C ILE A 173 15.54 14.63 -13.70
N MET A 174 15.30 14.94 -12.44
CA MET A 174 15.15 16.30 -11.94
C MET A 174 16.49 16.73 -11.36
N SER A 175 17.09 17.80 -11.92
CA SER A 175 18.33 18.36 -11.38
C SER A 175 18.13 18.87 -9.96
N LEU A 176 19.15 18.68 -9.12
CA LEU A 176 19.21 19.25 -7.78
C LEU A 176 19.88 20.63 -7.77
N ASP A 177 20.53 20.99 -8.86
CA ASP A 177 21.16 22.31 -8.98
C ASP A 177 20.09 23.38 -9.20
N ARG A 178 20.14 24.41 -8.37
CA ARG A 178 19.39 25.63 -8.54
C ARG A 178 20.36 26.71 -8.98
N GLU A 179 20.26 27.11 -10.24
CA GLU A 179 20.96 28.30 -10.73
C GLU A 179 19.94 29.43 -10.90
N ASN A 180 20.22 30.57 -10.28
CA ASN A 180 19.49 31.81 -10.56
C ASN A 180 20.15 32.48 -11.77
N LEU A 181 19.75 32.05 -12.96
CA LEU A 181 20.19 32.65 -14.20
C LEU A 181 19.25 33.79 -14.57
N ALA A 182 19.79 34.87 -15.07
CA ALA A 182 18.98 35.93 -15.66
C ALA A 182 18.24 35.38 -16.87
N TRP A 183 16.96 35.65 -16.97
CA TRP A 183 16.13 35.26 -18.14
C TRP A 183 16.70 35.78 -19.45
N SER A 184 17.33 36.96 -19.42
CA SER A 184 18.04 37.53 -20.53
C SER A 184 19.13 38.52 -20.04
N THR A 185 20.21 38.66 -20.79
CA THR A 185 21.30 39.62 -20.47
C THR A 185 20.85 41.08 -20.68
N ALA A 186 19.71 41.31 -21.35
CA ALA A 186 19.22 42.64 -21.68
C ALA A 186 18.47 43.39 -20.54
N GLY A 187 18.37 42.81 -19.34
CA GLY A 187 17.77 43.49 -18.17
C GLY A 187 16.28 43.78 -18.23
N SER A 188 15.59 43.40 -19.31
CA SER A 188 14.14 43.49 -19.47
C SER A 188 13.61 42.20 -20.07
N PRO A 189 12.48 41.69 -19.61
CA PRO A 189 11.87 40.52 -20.21
C PRO A 189 11.41 40.89 -21.64
N ALA A 190 12.20 40.48 -22.62
CA ALA A 190 11.79 40.59 -24.00
C ALA A 190 10.75 39.53 -24.32
N SER A 191 9.68 39.94 -25.01
CA SER A 191 8.76 38.97 -25.58
C SER A 191 9.50 38.15 -26.64
N THR A 192 9.59 36.85 -26.46
CA THR A 192 10.25 35.95 -27.43
C THR A 192 9.48 35.84 -28.72
N GLY A 193 8.20 36.25 -28.76
CA GLY A 193 7.32 36.02 -29.91
C GLY A 193 6.99 34.55 -30.18
N VAL A 194 7.45 33.63 -29.32
CA VAL A 194 7.23 32.19 -29.45
C VAL A 194 6.02 31.77 -28.58
N THR A 195 5.07 31.08 -29.18
CA THR A 195 3.99 30.44 -28.46
C THR A 195 4.51 29.14 -27.87
N LEU A 196 4.52 29.06 -26.54
CA LEU A 196 4.99 27.87 -25.82
C LEU A 196 3.81 26.92 -25.51
N SER A 197 4.08 25.62 -25.57
CA SER A 197 3.14 24.58 -25.12
C SER A 197 3.14 24.50 -23.60
N ASN A 198 1.97 24.25 -22.98
CA ASN A 198 1.89 23.95 -21.56
C ASN A 198 2.29 22.52 -21.22
N ASP A 199 2.34 21.63 -22.22
CA ASP A 199 2.47 20.18 -22.03
C ASP A 199 3.76 19.59 -22.61
N ASP A 200 4.49 20.32 -23.44
CA ASP A 200 5.70 19.84 -24.13
C ASP A 200 6.92 20.75 -23.87
N GLY A 201 7.66 20.42 -22.81
CA GLY A 201 8.89 21.15 -22.46
C GLY A 201 10.01 21.00 -23.48
N LEU A 202 10.09 19.88 -24.22
CA LEU A 202 11.10 19.68 -25.26
C LEU A 202 10.81 20.55 -26.47
N ALA A 203 9.56 20.63 -26.91
CA ALA A 203 9.15 21.54 -28.01
C ALA A 203 9.43 22.99 -27.62
N ASN A 204 9.14 23.40 -26.39
CA ASN A 204 9.42 24.72 -25.88
C ASN A 204 10.92 25.05 -25.92
N THR A 205 11.77 24.13 -25.43
CA THR A 205 13.22 24.29 -25.44
C THR A 205 13.75 24.41 -26.87
N THR A 206 13.24 23.58 -27.80
CA THR A 206 13.62 23.61 -29.21
C THR A 206 13.20 24.92 -29.85
N ALA A 207 11.99 25.41 -29.58
CA ALA A 207 11.48 26.69 -30.11
C ALA A 207 12.30 27.88 -29.60
N LEU A 208 12.69 27.91 -28.34
CA LEU A 208 13.54 28.94 -27.75
C LEU A 208 14.97 28.88 -28.29
N ALA A 209 15.54 27.70 -28.47
CA ALA A 209 16.88 27.51 -29.01
C ALA A 209 17.00 27.96 -30.51
N ALA A 210 15.89 28.03 -31.24
CA ALA A 210 15.84 28.47 -32.60
C ALA A 210 15.79 30.01 -32.78
N LEU A 211 15.65 30.76 -31.69
CA LEU A 211 15.64 32.21 -31.72
C LEU A 211 17.02 32.79 -32.13
N PRO A 212 17.07 33.92 -32.82
CA PRO A 212 18.34 34.53 -33.29
C PRO A 212 19.33 34.87 -32.18
N ASN A 213 18.83 35.08 -30.95
CA ASN A 213 19.62 35.43 -29.76
C ASN A 213 19.60 34.31 -28.72
N ALA A 214 19.35 33.08 -29.11
CA ALA A 214 19.29 31.94 -28.18
C ALA A 214 20.59 31.73 -27.41
N ALA A 215 21.75 32.09 -27.96
CA ALA A 215 23.04 31.99 -27.29
C ALA A 215 23.20 32.98 -26.11
N GLU A 216 22.32 33.99 -26.02
CA GLU A 216 22.32 35.00 -24.95
C GLU A 216 21.32 34.62 -23.82
N MET A 217 20.56 33.52 -24.02
CA MET A 217 19.64 33.00 -23.04
C MET A 217 20.37 32.01 -22.13
N PRO A 218 20.09 32.04 -20.84
CA PRO A 218 20.66 31.10 -19.86
C PRO A 218 20.24 29.66 -20.07
#